data_8194a31bcefb7fb2d61318c87014d719
#
_entry.id   8194a31bcefb7fb2d61318c87014d719
#
_cell.length_a   1.000
_cell.length_b   1.000
_cell.length_c   1.000
_cell.angle_alpha   90.00
_cell.angle_beta   90.00
_cell.angle_gamma   90.00
#
_symmetry.space_group_name_H-M   'P 1'
#
loop_
_entity.id
_entity.type
_entity.pdbx_description
1 polymer ?
#
loop_
_entity_poly.entity_id
_entity_poly.type
_entity_poly.pdbx_seq_one_letter_code
_entity_poly.pdbx_strand_id
1 'polypeptide(L)'
;LHLPSAASYTRLNNVACDYLATRKSDRRKIYNGIRTLLEKQQFPIPQPLLQLAAIIDFDLLITTTFDSLLVQAMEQQRPGFARSRDVFRFDTKPSARPFPHPVRDSLVYHILGDLDCFPDFCVWEEDYMEYLCCLIAQRHDPSMEGLFKLLADRHLLLLGAPYSDWVVHFFLRAARGSRLTGARKDDATEIIADSPAVLGTSTIFFNNTVQATSLIDSTPADFVVELSRRWQAEQAVSAQDFLQRMEQEMPQGAVFLSYSRDDLAAAQNLAMSLKTANIPVWMDKERLQVGDSFRAELEIAIRSRCSYFIALISPATESDQHRYVHRERAWAAQRHVEGFVFYLPLILEGTPEPRLEPQCFAGIHRETIAKDGTPNTALVEQLRRLMERWRDTRAPRAGQGGWL
;
A
#
# COMPACT_ATOMS: atom_id res chain seq x y z
N LEU A 1 24.31 -14.25 27.70
CA LEU A 1 23.50 -15.28 28.34
C LEU A 1 24.32 -16.56 28.43
N HIS A 2 24.71 -16.99 29.67
CA HIS A 2 25.35 -18.29 29.88
C HIS A 2 24.24 -19.34 30.01
N LEU A 3 23.88 -19.97 28.88
CA LEU A 3 22.98 -21.11 28.81
C LEU A 3 23.79 -22.41 28.95
N PRO A 4 23.18 -23.49 29.47
CA PRO A 4 23.86 -24.80 29.49
C PRO A 4 24.29 -25.19 28.09
N SER A 5 25.54 -25.59 27.92
CA SER A 5 26.20 -25.84 26.62
C SER A 5 25.65 -27.03 25.81
N ALA A 6 24.63 -27.73 26.29
CA ALA A 6 24.14 -28.98 25.71
C ALA A 6 22.72 -28.92 25.13
N ALA A 7 22.00 -27.82 25.23
CA ALA A 7 20.63 -27.73 24.72
C ALA A 7 20.60 -27.15 23.32
N SER A 8 20.11 -27.94 22.36
CA SER A 8 19.79 -27.44 21.01
C SER A 8 18.45 -26.72 21.09
N TYR A 9 18.50 -25.41 21.22
CA TYR A 9 17.29 -24.57 21.20
C TYR A 9 16.86 -24.28 19.76
N THR A 10 15.67 -24.69 19.41
CA THR A 10 15.05 -24.39 18.12
C THR A 10 14.11 -23.18 18.17
N ARG A 11 13.72 -22.73 19.38
CA ARG A 11 12.77 -21.64 19.58
C ARG A 11 13.21 -20.68 20.69
N LEU A 12 13.03 -19.38 20.45
CA LEU A 12 13.33 -18.32 21.41
C LEU A 12 12.60 -18.50 22.74
N ASN A 13 11.33 -18.93 22.68
CA ASN A 13 10.53 -19.25 23.88
C ASN A 13 11.26 -20.21 24.84
N ASN A 14 11.81 -21.32 24.31
CA ASN A 14 12.50 -22.32 25.14
C ASN A 14 13.76 -21.74 25.78
N VAL A 15 14.49 -20.92 25.02
CA VAL A 15 15.68 -20.20 25.55
C VAL A 15 15.29 -19.27 26.70
N ALA A 16 14.22 -18.54 26.54
CA ALA A 16 13.74 -17.60 27.56
C ALA A 16 13.24 -18.30 28.80
N CYS A 17 12.45 -19.38 28.65
CA CYS A 17 11.95 -20.20 29.77
C CYS A 17 13.10 -20.81 30.57
N ASP A 18 14.10 -21.44 29.91
CA ASP A 18 15.24 -22.04 30.60
C ASP A 18 16.11 -21.00 31.31
N TYR A 19 16.30 -19.83 30.69
CA TYR A 19 17.04 -18.76 31.33
C TYR A 19 16.34 -18.26 32.58
N LEU A 20 15.03 -18.08 32.58
CA LEU A 20 14.24 -17.64 33.72
C LEU A 20 14.21 -18.70 34.83
N ALA A 21 14.08 -19.99 34.48
CA ALA A 21 14.08 -21.10 35.40
C ALA A 21 15.40 -21.24 36.17
N THR A 22 16.54 -21.05 35.46
CA THR A 22 17.87 -21.27 36.02
C THR A 22 18.31 -20.17 36.97
N ARG A 23 17.84 -18.94 36.84
CA ARG A 23 18.42 -17.78 37.54
C ARG A 23 17.45 -17.03 38.44
N LYS A 24 16.15 -17.36 38.52
CA LYS A 24 15.13 -16.48 39.15
C LYS A 24 15.32 -15.02 38.72
N SER A 25 15.74 -14.83 37.46
CA SER A 25 16.32 -13.59 37.01
C SER A 25 15.24 -12.63 36.51
N ASP A 26 15.56 -11.36 36.65
CA ASP A 26 14.72 -10.26 36.20
C ASP A 26 14.38 -10.42 34.66
N ARG A 27 13.10 -10.62 34.35
CA ARG A 27 12.53 -10.67 33.05
C ARG A 27 13.07 -9.56 32.12
N ARG A 28 13.25 -8.35 32.65
CA ARG A 28 13.79 -7.19 31.91
C ARG A 28 15.16 -7.44 31.30
N LYS A 29 15.97 -8.35 31.84
CA LYS A 29 17.28 -8.65 31.31
C LYS A 29 17.21 -9.40 29.96
N ILE A 30 16.18 -10.23 29.75
CA ILE A 30 15.96 -10.92 28.46
C ILE A 30 15.64 -9.88 27.41
N TYR A 31 14.64 -9.02 27.66
CA TYR A 31 14.21 -8.01 26.68
C TYR A 31 15.33 -7.02 26.37
N ASN A 32 16.05 -6.52 27.35
CA ASN A 32 17.22 -5.66 27.17
C ASN A 32 18.33 -6.36 26.37
N GLY A 33 18.55 -7.65 26.65
CA GLY A 33 19.54 -8.45 25.94
C GLY A 33 19.19 -8.61 24.46
N ILE A 34 17.94 -8.94 24.15
CA ILE A 34 17.43 -9.06 22.77
C ILE A 34 17.54 -7.72 22.05
N ARG A 35 17.06 -6.65 22.68
CA ARG A 35 17.13 -5.30 22.12
C ARG A 35 18.57 -4.90 21.79
N THR A 36 19.48 -5.02 22.78
CA THR A 36 20.90 -4.68 22.59
C THR A 36 21.55 -5.51 21.49
N LEU A 37 21.17 -6.77 21.33
CA LEU A 37 21.70 -7.64 20.30
C LEU A 37 21.23 -7.19 18.92
N LEU A 38 19.95 -6.92 18.76
CA LEU A 38 19.35 -6.49 17.49
C LEU A 38 19.77 -5.07 17.09
N GLU A 39 19.93 -4.15 18.05
CA GLU A 39 20.45 -2.80 17.80
C GLU A 39 21.93 -2.80 17.35
N LYS A 40 22.73 -3.73 17.88
CA LYS A 40 24.16 -3.83 17.53
C LYS A 40 24.43 -4.55 16.22
N GLN A 41 23.55 -5.43 15.79
CA GLN A 41 23.69 -6.21 14.56
C GLN A 41 22.74 -5.67 13.48
N GLN A 42 23.32 -5.17 12.41
CA GLN A 42 22.55 -4.87 11.20
C GLN A 42 22.36 -6.18 10.43
N PHE A 43 21.15 -6.71 10.45
CA PHE A 43 20.79 -7.87 9.65
C PHE A 43 20.42 -7.41 8.23
N PRO A 44 20.96 -8.08 7.19
CA PRO A 44 20.52 -7.80 5.84
C PRO A 44 19.03 -8.17 5.68
N ILE A 45 18.28 -7.36 4.97
CA ILE A 45 16.87 -7.65 4.70
C ILE A 45 16.83 -8.87 3.76
N PRO A 46 16.14 -9.96 4.14
CA PRO A 46 15.99 -11.12 3.28
C PRO A 46 15.30 -10.77 1.95
N GLN A 47 15.80 -11.33 0.85
CA GLN A 47 15.22 -11.07 -0.48
C GLN A 47 13.71 -11.35 -0.58
N PRO A 48 13.17 -12.43 0.02
CA PRO A 48 11.72 -12.64 0.02
C PRO A 48 10.91 -11.53 0.71
N LEU A 49 11.44 -10.88 1.76
CA LEU A 49 10.77 -9.73 2.37
C LEU A 49 10.76 -8.52 1.43
N LEU A 50 11.83 -8.27 0.70
CA LEU A 50 11.87 -7.21 -0.32
C LEU A 50 10.87 -7.49 -1.44
N GLN A 51 10.77 -8.74 -1.89
CA GLN A 51 9.82 -9.16 -2.91
C GLN A 51 8.36 -9.02 -2.43
N LEU A 52 8.08 -9.43 -1.19
CA LEU A 52 6.76 -9.27 -0.58
C LEU A 52 6.39 -7.78 -0.45
N ALA A 53 7.33 -6.97 0.01
CA ALA A 53 7.14 -5.53 0.16
C ALA A 53 6.89 -4.82 -1.19
N ALA A 54 7.43 -5.34 -2.29
CA ALA A 54 7.23 -4.80 -3.63
C ALA A 54 5.80 -5.02 -4.17
N ILE A 55 5.05 -6.00 -3.66
CA ILE A 55 3.66 -6.27 -4.04
C ILE A 55 2.76 -5.23 -3.41
N ILE A 56 2.42 -4.19 -4.17
CA ILE A 56 1.66 -3.02 -3.67
C ILE A 56 0.20 -3.32 -3.33
N ASP A 57 -0.34 -4.44 -3.80
CA ASP A 57 -1.73 -4.85 -3.56
C ASP A 57 -1.99 -5.29 -2.12
N PHE A 58 -0.93 -5.56 -1.35
CA PHE A 58 -1.05 -5.78 0.08
C PHE A 58 -1.12 -4.43 0.81
N ASP A 59 -2.30 -4.07 1.28
CA ASP A 59 -2.58 -2.85 2.04
C ASP A 59 -2.28 -3.02 3.55
N LEU A 60 -2.43 -4.24 4.08
CA LEU A 60 -2.14 -4.58 5.48
C LEU A 60 -1.20 -5.78 5.56
N LEU A 61 -0.05 -5.59 6.18
CA LEU A 61 0.88 -6.65 6.52
C LEU A 61 0.95 -6.78 8.04
N ILE A 62 0.59 -7.96 8.55
CA ILE A 62 0.64 -8.26 9.98
C ILE A 62 1.87 -9.13 10.23
N THR A 63 2.76 -8.66 11.09
CA THR A 63 3.93 -9.43 11.50
C THR A 63 3.80 -9.94 12.93
N THR A 64 4.28 -11.17 13.13
CA THR A 64 4.42 -11.81 14.45
C THR A 64 5.84 -11.71 14.99
N THR A 65 6.74 -11.02 14.28
CA THR A 65 8.09 -10.75 14.75
C THR A 65 8.18 -9.34 15.34
N PHE A 66 9.06 -9.16 16.29
CA PHE A 66 9.28 -7.88 16.96
C PHE A 66 10.42 -7.07 16.34
N ASP A 67 11.07 -7.58 15.27
CA ASP A 67 12.10 -6.87 14.51
C ASP A 67 11.50 -5.87 13.50
N SER A 68 12.35 -5.00 12.96
CA SER A 68 11.96 -3.97 11.99
C SER A 68 12.21 -4.34 10.52
N LEU A 69 12.59 -5.59 10.21
CA LEU A 69 13.02 -5.97 8.86
C LEU A 69 11.91 -5.79 7.81
N LEU A 70 10.66 -6.12 8.15
CA LEU A 70 9.52 -5.89 7.25
C LEU A 70 9.28 -4.40 7.00
N VAL A 71 9.37 -3.57 8.04
CA VAL A 71 9.23 -2.10 7.91
C VAL A 71 10.32 -1.54 7.01
N GLN A 72 11.59 -1.97 7.22
CA GLN A 72 12.71 -1.56 6.38
C GLN A 72 12.54 -2.01 4.93
N ALA A 73 12.02 -3.22 4.70
CA ALA A 73 11.71 -3.70 3.35
C ALA A 73 10.66 -2.82 2.67
N MET A 74 9.61 -2.42 3.41
CA MET A 74 8.58 -1.53 2.90
C MET A 74 9.12 -0.14 2.59
N GLU A 75 9.95 0.43 3.46
CA GLU A 75 10.62 1.73 3.23
C GLU A 75 11.49 1.70 1.97
N GLN A 76 12.20 0.59 1.74
CA GLN A 76 13.05 0.43 0.57
C GLN A 76 12.27 0.24 -0.74
N GLN A 77 11.16 -0.50 -0.71
CA GLN A 77 10.41 -0.88 -1.93
C GLN A 77 9.28 0.08 -2.28
N ARG A 78 8.78 0.86 -1.33
CA ARG A 78 7.64 1.75 -1.54
C ARG A 78 8.03 3.21 -1.26
N PRO A 79 8.47 3.97 -2.28
CA PRO A 79 8.75 5.40 -2.15
C PRO A 79 7.50 6.13 -1.63
N GLY A 80 7.64 6.87 -0.54
CA GLY A 80 6.53 7.56 0.13
C GLY A 80 5.79 6.71 1.16
N PHE A 81 6.26 5.48 1.44
CA PHE A 81 5.83 4.74 2.63
C PHE A 81 6.26 5.54 3.86
N ALA A 82 5.35 6.39 4.33
CA ALA A 82 5.56 7.15 5.55
C ALA A 82 5.29 6.21 6.72
N ARG A 83 6.31 5.51 7.22
CA ARG A 83 6.32 4.74 8.47
C ARG A 83 4.93 4.45 9.07
N SER A 84 4.00 4.00 8.23
CA SER A 84 2.66 3.58 8.63
C SER A 84 2.82 2.26 9.38
N ARG A 85 3.22 2.39 10.63
CA ARG A 85 3.49 1.31 11.55
C ARG A 85 2.55 1.46 12.73
N ASP A 86 1.90 0.38 13.07
CA ASP A 86 1.09 0.31 14.29
C ASP A 86 1.41 -0.99 15.05
N VAL A 87 1.16 -0.98 16.34
CA VAL A 87 1.58 -2.03 17.25
C VAL A 87 0.44 -2.37 18.18
N PHE A 88 0.20 -3.66 18.39
CA PHE A 88 -0.68 -4.11 19.45
C PHE A 88 -0.08 -3.74 20.82
N ARG A 89 -0.87 -3.09 21.65
CA ARG A 89 -0.44 -2.69 22.98
C ARG A 89 -1.05 -3.59 24.03
N PHE A 90 -0.21 -4.11 24.90
CA PHE A 90 -0.60 -4.92 26.06
C PHE A 90 -1.19 -4.06 27.20
N ASP A 91 -1.31 -2.76 26.99
CA ASP A 91 -1.92 -1.88 27.97
C ASP A 91 -3.43 -2.15 28.06
N THR A 92 -3.93 -2.30 29.27
CA THR A 92 -5.36 -2.52 29.54
C THR A 92 -6.20 -1.27 29.33
N LYS A 93 -5.59 -0.13 29.06
CA LYS A 93 -6.31 1.11 28.73
C LYS A 93 -6.59 1.17 27.25
N PRO A 94 -7.84 1.43 26.86
CA PRO A 94 -8.21 1.61 25.47
C PRO A 94 -7.29 2.62 24.78
N SER A 95 -6.77 2.28 23.61
CA SER A 95 -6.01 3.23 22.82
C SER A 95 -6.95 4.38 22.41
N ALA A 96 -6.50 5.61 22.61
CA ALA A 96 -7.23 6.79 22.18
C ALA A 96 -7.35 6.91 20.65
N ARG A 97 -6.61 6.08 19.90
CA ARG A 97 -6.64 6.07 18.43
C ARG A 97 -7.34 4.81 17.93
N PRO A 98 -8.47 4.95 17.20
CA PRO A 98 -9.06 3.83 16.51
C PRO A 98 -8.11 3.29 15.45
N PHE A 99 -8.17 1.98 15.20
CA PHE A 99 -7.45 1.38 14.08
C PHE A 99 -7.85 2.08 12.77
N PRO A 100 -6.87 2.48 11.93
CA PRO A 100 -7.16 3.18 10.69
C PRO A 100 -7.98 2.29 9.74
N HIS A 101 -9.25 2.61 9.56
CA HIS A 101 -10.14 1.93 8.64
C HIS A 101 -10.92 2.95 7.79
N PRO A 102 -10.83 2.90 6.46
CA PRO A 102 -10.00 2.01 5.65
C PRO A 102 -8.50 2.27 5.83
N VAL A 103 -7.70 1.23 5.67
CA VAL A 103 -6.24 1.40 5.60
C VAL A 103 -5.95 2.23 4.37
N ARG A 104 -5.43 3.40 4.59
CA ARG A 104 -5.29 4.44 3.54
C ARG A 104 -4.04 4.24 2.69
N ASP A 105 -2.95 3.88 3.34
CA ASP A 105 -1.67 3.51 2.75
C ASP A 105 -1.34 2.12 3.27
N SER A 106 -0.30 1.50 2.74
CA SER A 106 0.12 0.22 3.27
C SER A 106 0.52 0.36 4.74
N LEU A 107 0.00 -0.52 5.58
CA LEU A 107 0.24 -0.55 7.01
C LEU A 107 0.98 -1.82 7.41
N VAL A 108 2.05 -1.70 8.18
CA VAL A 108 2.68 -2.82 8.90
C VAL A 108 2.19 -2.80 10.35
N TYR A 109 1.56 -3.89 10.77
CA TYR A 109 1.01 -4.05 12.11
C TYR A 109 1.76 -5.14 12.87
N HIS A 110 2.44 -4.76 13.96
CA HIS A 110 3.15 -5.68 14.85
C HIS A 110 2.19 -6.23 15.91
N ILE A 111 1.62 -7.41 15.65
CA ILE A 111 0.55 -7.93 16.50
C ILE A 111 1.04 -8.50 17.82
N LEU A 112 2.28 -8.94 17.90
CA LEU A 112 2.91 -9.45 19.12
C LEU A 112 3.86 -8.43 19.76
N GLY A 113 3.69 -7.14 19.48
CA GLY A 113 4.57 -6.07 19.93
C GLY A 113 5.82 -5.90 19.08
N ASP A 114 6.61 -4.88 19.35
CA ASP A 114 7.89 -4.64 18.71
C ASP A 114 8.93 -4.09 19.69
N LEU A 115 10.19 -4.06 19.25
CA LEU A 115 11.34 -3.65 20.08
C LEU A 115 11.24 -2.22 20.64
N ASP A 116 10.55 -1.30 19.95
CA ASP A 116 10.41 0.08 20.40
C ASP A 116 9.31 0.22 21.45
N CYS A 117 8.48 -0.79 21.62
CA CYS A 117 7.41 -0.85 22.64
C CYS A 117 7.84 -1.53 23.92
N PHE A 118 9.16 -1.61 24.21
CA PHE A 118 9.68 -2.21 25.44
C PHE A 118 8.91 -1.75 26.69
N PRO A 119 8.49 -2.68 27.60
CA PRO A 119 8.75 -4.13 27.61
C PRO A 119 7.68 -4.98 26.92
N ASP A 120 6.83 -4.41 26.10
CA ASP A 120 5.58 -5.00 25.64
C ASP A 120 5.73 -5.67 24.26
N PHE A 121 6.52 -6.75 24.20
CA PHE A 121 6.57 -7.66 23.07
C PHE A 121 6.72 -9.12 23.52
N CYS A 122 6.13 -10.05 22.77
CA CYS A 122 6.11 -11.47 23.13
C CYS A 122 7.46 -12.14 22.89
N VAL A 123 8.04 -12.72 23.94
CA VAL A 123 9.28 -13.48 23.88
C VAL A 123 9.08 -14.91 24.37
N TRP A 124 8.24 -15.13 25.37
CA TRP A 124 8.04 -16.40 26.06
C TRP A 124 6.57 -16.65 26.40
N GLU A 125 6.28 -17.82 26.95
CA GLU A 125 4.92 -18.36 27.05
C GLU A 125 3.96 -17.46 27.86
N GLU A 126 4.44 -16.86 28.95
CA GLU A 126 3.62 -15.94 29.75
C GLU A 126 3.24 -14.68 28.96
N ASP A 127 4.15 -14.14 28.13
CA ASP A 127 3.83 -12.99 27.27
C ASP A 127 2.72 -13.34 26.28
N TYR A 128 2.74 -14.53 25.71
CA TYR A 128 1.67 -14.99 24.81
C TYR A 128 0.34 -15.15 25.54
N MET A 129 0.34 -15.62 26.79
CA MET A 129 -0.88 -15.69 27.61
C MET A 129 -1.44 -14.30 27.90
N GLU A 130 -0.59 -13.36 28.32
CA GLU A 130 -0.99 -11.97 28.56
C GLU A 130 -1.51 -11.31 27.26
N TYR A 131 -0.82 -11.54 26.14
CA TYR A 131 -1.27 -11.09 24.83
C TYR A 131 -2.70 -11.56 24.53
N LEU A 132 -3.00 -12.83 24.74
CA LEU A 132 -4.34 -13.37 24.46
C LEU A 132 -5.40 -12.84 25.41
N CYS A 133 -5.07 -12.65 26.68
CA CYS A 133 -5.96 -12.00 27.65
C CYS A 133 -6.29 -10.57 27.21
N CYS A 134 -5.29 -9.81 26.80
CA CYS A 134 -5.46 -8.45 26.29
C CYS A 134 -6.24 -8.44 24.97
N LEU A 135 -5.96 -9.36 24.04
CA LEU A 135 -6.65 -9.47 22.76
C LEU A 135 -8.16 -9.72 22.93
N ILE A 136 -8.53 -10.62 23.87
CA ILE A 136 -9.93 -10.88 24.19
C ILE A 136 -10.59 -9.65 24.80
N ALA A 137 -9.92 -9.00 25.76
CA ALA A 137 -10.44 -7.84 26.46
C ALA A 137 -10.64 -6.64 25.52
N GLN A 138 -9.73 -6.45 24.57
CA GLN A 138 -9.74 -5.32 23.63
C GLN A 138 -10.52 -5.59 22.34
N ARG A 139 -11.06 -6.77 22.14
CA ARG A 139 -11.73 -7.14 20.90
C ARG A 139 -12.84 -6.18 20.46
N HIS A 140 -13.56 -5.60 21.41
CA HIS A 140 -14.63 -4.64 21.18
C HIS A 140 -14.19 -3.19 21.41
N ASP A 141 -12.90 -2.98 21.59
CA ASP A 141 -12.33 -1.64 21.69
C ASP A 141 -12.22 -1.01 20.30
N PRO A 142 -12.54 0.28 20.13
CA PRO A 142 -12.42 0.97 18.82
C PRO A 142 -11.02 0.86 18.20
N SER A 143 -9.98 0.68 18.99
CA SER A 143 -8.60 0.47 18.52
C SER A 143 -8.39 -0.87 17.80
N MET A 144 -9.20 -1.87 18.08
CA MET A 144 -9.10 -3.22 17.52
C MET A 144 -10.27 -3.61 16.63
N GLU A 145 -11.45 -3.01 16.83
CA GLU A 145 -12.66 -3.33 16.08
C GLU A 145 -12.45 -3.19 14.56
N GLY A 146 -11.78 -2.10 14.14
CA GLY A 146 -11.45 -1.86 12.74
C GLY A 146 -10.55 -2.93 12.14
N LEU A 147 -9.54 -3.41 12.89
CA LEU A 147 -8.65 -4.49 12.48
C LEU A 147 -9.42 -5.80 12.30
N PHE A 148 -10.21 -6.20 13.29
CA PHE A 148 -10.97 -7.45 13.21
C PHE A 148 -12.02 -7.43 12.11
N LYS A 149 -12.68 -6.29 11.88
CA LYS A 149 -13.61 -6.11 10.77
C LYS A 149 -12.90 -6.30 9.43
N LEU A 150 -11.73 -5.66 9.27
CA LEU A 150 -10.93 -5.79 8.06
C LEU A 150 -10.51 -7.24 7.81
N LEU A 151 -10.03 -7.93 8.84
CA LEU A 151 -9.60 -9.34 8.74
C LEU A 151 -10.76 -10.31 8.46
N ALA A 152 -11.96 -10.00 8.95
CA ALA A 152 -13.14 -10.83 8.68
C ALA A 152 -13.60 -10.75 7.22
N ASP A 153 -13.43 -9.60 6.58
CA ASP A 153 -13.95 -9.28 5.24
C ASP A 153 -12.90 -9.49 4.11
N ARG A 154 -11.63 -9.79 4.44
CA ARG A 154 -10.53 -9.90 3.46
C ARG A 154 -10.03 -11.33 3.30
N HIS A 155 -9.43 -11.61 2.14
CA HIS A 155 -8.59 -12.80 1.97
C HIS A 155 -7.35 -12.68 2.85
N LEU A 156 -6.93 -13.77 3.46
CA LEU A 156 -5.74 -13.80 4.32
C LEU A 156 -4.68 -14.72 3.71
N LEU A 157 -3.46 -14.20 3.60
CA LEU A 157 -2.27 -14.98 3.27
C LEU A 157 -1.41 -15.11 4.51
N LEU A 158 -1.17 -16.34 4.95
CA LEU A 158 -0.37 -16.67 6.12
C LEU A 158 0.94 -17.32 5.69
N LEU A 159 2.06 -16.72 6.10
CA LEU A 159 3.41 -17.12 5.72
C LEU A 159 4.27 -17.33 6.97
N GLY A 160 4.87 -18.50 7.12
CA GLY A 160 5.86 -18.78 8.16
C GLY A 160 5.39 -18.60 9.60
N ALA A 161 4.08 -18.66 9.84
CA ALA A 161 3.54 -18.56 11.18
C ALA A 161 3.75 -19.89 11.93
N PRO A 162 3.93 -19.87 13.26
CA PRO A 162 4.05 -21.08 14.06
C PRO A 162 2.70 -21.79 14.21
N TYR A 163 2.21 -22.40 13.13
CA TYR A 163 0.87 -23.01 13.05
C TYR A 163 0.64 -24.15 14.03
N SER A 164 1.70 -24.76 14.54
CA SER A 164 1.62 -25.74 15.63
C SER A 164 1.24 -25.09 16.97
N ASP A 165 1.33 -23.79 17.07
CA ASP A 165 1.02 -23.08 18.28
C ASP A 165 -0.46 -22.67 18.31
N TRP A 166 -1.12 -22.95 19.40
CA TRP A 166 -2.52 -22.60 19.63
C TRP A 166 -2.80 -21.10 19.53
N VAL A 167 -1.77 -20.25 19.67
CA VAL A 167 -1.82 -18.79 19.49
C VAL A 167 -2.34 -18.42 18.09
N VAL A 168 -1.83 -19.06 17.06
CA VAL A 168 -2.28 -18.80 15.67
C VAL A 168 -3.72 -19.23 15.45
N HIS A 169 -4.11 -20.41 15.96
CA HIS A 169 -5.51 -20.84 15.89
C HIS A 169 -6.44 -19.87 16.61
N PHE A 170 -6.01 -19.38 17.75
CA PHE A 170 -6.77 -18.43 18.54
C PHE A 170 -6.90 -17.08 17.81
N PHE A 171 -5.81 -16.58 17.24
CA PHE A 171 -5.82 -15.37 16.42
C PHE A 171 -6.77 -15.50 15.22
N LEU A 172 -6.67 -16.58 14.45
CA LEU A 172 -7.58 -16.83 13.33
C LEU A 172 -9.04 -16.92 13.79
N ARG A 173 -9.28 -17.55 14.94
CA ARG A 173 -10.63 -17.58 15.53
C ARG A 173 -11.13 -16.20 15.93
N ALA A 174 -10.26 -15.36 16.46
CA ALA A 174 -10.58 -13.98 16.80
C ALA A 174 -10.81 -13.14 15.54
N ALA A 175 -9.96 -13.27 14.52
CA ALA A 175 -10.07 -12.58 13.25
C ALA A 175 -11.38 -12.90 12.53
N ARG A 176 -11.79 -14.19 12.47
CA ARG A 176 -13.06 -14.58 11.87
C ARG A 176 -14.30 -14.15 12.65
N GLY A 177 -14.18 -13.93 13.94
CA GLY A 177 -15.35 -13.69 14.79
C GLY A 177 -16.31 -14.88 14.96
N SER A 178 -16.08 -15.99 14.28
CA SER A 178 -16.88 -17.22 14.25
C SER A 178 -16.03 -18.47 14.35
N ARG A 179 -16.62 -19.66 14.44
CA ARG A 179 -15.88 -20.93 14.48
C ARG A 179 -15.06 -21.11 13.20
N LEU A 180 -13.83 -21.65 13.32
CA LEU A 180 -12.95 -21.90 12.17
C LEU A 180 -13.56 -22.91 11.18
N THR A 181 -14.37 -23.82 11.66
CA THR A 181 -15.10 -24.81 10.84
C THR A 181 -16.31 -24.23 10.10
N GLY A 182 -16.72 -23.00 10.40
CA GLY A 182 -17.82 -22.32 9.72
C GLY A 182 -17.38 -21.70 8.40
N ALA A 183 -18.33 -21.50 7.48
CA ALA A 183 -18.10 -20.72 6.27
C ALA A 183 -17.68 -19.29 6.60
N ARG A 184 -16.81 -18.73 5.80
CA ARG A 184 -16.53 -17.28 5.84
C ARG A 184 -17.60 -16.50 5.10
N LYS A 185 -17.77 -15.23 5.46
CA LYS A 185 -18.62 -14.31 4.70
C LYS A 185 -17.96 -13.99 3.36
N ASP A 186 -18.79 -13.76 2.35
CA ASP A 186 -18.39 -13.15 1.07
C ASP A 186 -17.24 -13.85 0.33
N ASP A 187 -17.21 -15.20 0.35
CA ASP A 187 -16.19 -16.03 -0.31
C ASP A 187 -14.72 -15.72 0.08
N ALA A 188 -14.51 -15.00 1.18
CA ALA A 188 -13.18 -14.74 1.68
C ALA A 188 -12.45 -16.04 2.04
N THR A 189 -11.21 -16.20 1.59
CA THR A 189 -10.41 -17.41 1.76
C THR A 189 -9.18 -17.15 2.62
N GLU A 190 -8.62 -18.22 3.18
CA GLU A 190 -7.33 -18.22 3.84
C GLU A 190 -6.37 -19.10 3.04
N ILE A 191 -5.20 -18.58 2.76
CA ILE A 191 -4.12 -19.33 2.11
C ILE A 191 -2.99 -19.46 3.12
N ILE A 192 -2.57 -20.67 3.40
CA ILE A 192 -1.41 -20.97 4.23
C ILE A 192 -0.33 -21.55 3.32
N ALA A 193 0.80 -20.90 3.21
CA ALA A 193 1.95 -21.41 2.49
C ALA A 193 3.06 -21.78 3.48
N ASP A 194 3.20 -23.06 3.72
CA ASP A 194 4.26 -23.65 4.54
C ASP A 194 4.42 -25.14 4.24
N SER A 195 5.55 -25.73 4.66
CA SER A 195 5.76 -27.15 4.45
C SER A 195 4.93 -27.99 5.44
N PRO A 196 4.39 -29.15 5.02
CA PRO A 196 3.65 -30.05 5.90
C PRO A 196 4.44 -30.49 7.13
N ALA A 197 5.77 -30.54 7.02
CA ALA A 197 6.66 -30.87 8.14
C ALA A 197 6.61 -29.80 9.26
N VAL A 198 6.46 -28.54 8.89
CA VAL A 198 6.32 -27.42 9.85
C VAL A 198 4.90 -27.37 10.40
N LEU A 199 3.91 -27.57 9.56
CA LEU A 199 2.49 -27.55 9.94
C LEU A 199 2.13 -28.69 10.91
N GLY A 200 2.81 -29.84 10.83
CA GLY A 200 2.62 -30.97 11.73
C GLY A 200 1.14 -31.43 11.82
N THR A 201 0.63 -31.58 13.04
CA THR A 201 -0.76 -32.00 13.29
C THR A 201 -1.78 -30.95 12.83
N SER A 202 -1.41 -29.69 12.71
CA SER A 202 -2.29 -28.62 12.22
C SER A 202 -2.69 -28.83 10.74
N THR A 203 -1.89 -29.56 9.95
CA THR A 203 -2.24 -29.96 8.58
C THR A 203 -3.57 -30.70 8.53
N ILE A 204 -3.79 -31.65 9.44
CA ILE A 204 -5.03 -32.44 9.50
C ILE A 204 -6.21 -31.51 9.83
N PHE A 205 -6.03 -30.62 10.77
CA PHE A 205 -7.08 -29.67 11.16
C PHE A 205 -7.47 -28.75 9.99
N PHE A 206 -6.50 -28.12 9.35
CA PHE A 206 -6.78 -27.17 8.27
C PHE A 206 -7.32 -27.88 7.01
N ASN A 207 -6.76 -29.02 6.60
CA ASN A 207 -7.22 -29.73 5.41
C ASN A 207 -8.60 -30.33 5.55
N ASN A 208 -8.90 -30.90 6.72
CA ASN A 208 -10.11 -31.75 6.88
C ASN A 208 -11.27 -31.03 7.56
N THR A 209 -11.00 -29.94 8.26
CA THR A 209 -11.98 -29.32 9.15
C THR A 209 -12.32 -27.88 8.75
N VAL A 210 -11.41 -27.18 8.05
CA VAL A 210 -11.56 -25.75 7.73
C VAL A 210 -11.73 -25.57 6.23
N GLN A 211 -12.98 -25.49 5.76
CA GLN A 211 -13.32 -25.42 4.33
C GLN A 211 -12.81 -24.18 3.61
N ALA A 212 -12.63 -23.06 4.33
CA ALA A 212 -12.20 -21.78 3.74
C ALA A 212 -10.68 -21.62 3.68
N THR A 213 -9.90 -22.65 4.09
CA THR A 213 -8.44 -22.59 4.15
C THR A 213 -7.83 -23.51 3.09
N SER A 214 -6.92 -22.97 2.30
CA SER A 214 -6.12 -23.69 1.31
C SER A 214 -4.68 -23.80 1.81
N LEU A 215 -4.14 -25.02 1.85
CA LEU A 215 -2.73 -25.25 2.18
C LEU A 215 -1.92 -25.40 0.90
N ILE A 216 -0.81 -24.66 0.83
CA ILE A 216 0.16 -24.74 -0.26
C ILE A 216 1.47 -25.30 0.30
N ASP A 217 1.88 -26.47 -0.20
CA ASP A 217 3.15 -27.10 0.17
C ASP A 217 4.32 -26.36 -0.49
N SER A 218 4.85 -25.40 0.22
CA SER A 218 5.99 -24.59 -0.22
C SER A 218 6.61 -23.91 1.00
N THR A 219 7.92 -23.71 1.00
CA THR A 219 8.46 -22.83 2.03
C THR A 219 7.91 -21.40 1.85
N PRO A 220 7.73 -20.62 2.93
CA PRO A 220 7.28 -19.23 2.82
C PRO A 220 8.14 -18.39 1.88
N ALA A 221 9.44 -18.62 1.87
CA ALA A 221 10.38 -17.93 0.99
C ALA A 221 10.15 -18.26 -0.49
N ASP A 222 10.07 -19.55 -0.83
CA ASP A 222 9.83 -20.00 -2.21
C ASP A 222 8.46 -19.56 -2.71
N PHE A 223 7.46 -19.63 -1.85
CA PHE A 223 6.12 -19.13 -2.17
C PHE A 223 6.13 -17.64 -2.53
N VAL A 224 6.81 -16.80 -1.74
CA VAL A 224 6.90 -15.36 -2.01
C VAL A 224 7.67 -15.09 -3.30
N VAL A 225 8.74 -15.83 -3.58
CA VAL A 225 9.48 -15.71 -4.85
C VAL A 225 8.56 -15.98 -6.04
N GLU A 226 7.80 -17.08 -6.00
CA GLU A 226 6.88 -17.44 -7.09
C GLU A 226 5.68 -16.46 -7.17
N LEU A 227 5.13 -16.04 -6.03
CA LEU A 227 4.07 -15.03 -5.98
C LEU A 227 4.53 -13.72 -6.61
N SER A 228 5.71 -13.24 -6.23
CA SER A 228 6.31 -12.02 -6.79
C SER A 228 6.52 -12.14 -8.30
N ARG A 229 7.03 -13.28 -8.77
CA ARG A 229 7.22 -13.54 -10.20
C ARG A 229 5.90 -13.50 -10.97
N ARG A 230 4.83 -14.14 -10.46
CA ARG A 230 3.51 -14.14 -11.09
C ARG A 230 2.89 -12.76 -11.06
N TRP A 231 3.00 -12.06 -9.95
CA TRP A 231 2.49 -10.70 -9.82
C TRP A 231 3.17 -9.75 -10.81
N GLN A 232 4.50 -9.82 -10.96
CA GLN A 232 5.23 -9.02 -11.94
C GLN A 232 4.83 -9.35 -13.38
N ALA A 233 4.62 -10.63 -13.69
CA ALA A 233 4.16 -11.05 -15.01
C ALA A 233 2.74 -10.52 -15.31
N GLU A 234 1.82 -10.58 -14.35
CA GLU A 234 0.47 -10.03 -14.48
C GLU A 234 0.50 -8.51 -14.67
N GLN A 235 1.33 -7.81 -13.91
CA GLN A 235 1.52 -6.37 -14.08
C GLN A 235 2.09 -6.02 -15.46
N ALA A 236 3.01 -6.83 -15.98
CA ALA A 236 3.58 -6.62 -17.32
C ALA A 236 2.54 -6.84 -18.42
N VAL A 237 1.70 -7.87 -18.32
CA VAL A 237 0.60 -8.12 -19.25
C VAL A 237 -0.42 -6.98 -19.21
N SER A 238 -0.84 -6.59 -18.02
CA SER A 238 -1.75 -5.47 -17.81
C SER A 238 -1.18 -4.18 -18.41
N ALA A 239 0.11 -3.90 -18.21
CA ALA A 239 0.77 -2.73 -18.79
C ALA A 239 0.81 -2.78 -20.32
N GLN A 240 1.05 -3.96 -20.92
CA GLN A 240 1.02 -4.14 -22.38
C GLN A 240 -0.39 -3.94 -22.96
N ASP A 241 -1.39 -4.58 -22.38
CA ASP A 241 -2.79 -4.43 -22.79
C ASP A 241 -3.25 -2.98 -22.66
N PHE A 242 -2.79 -2.29 -21.63
CA PHE A 242 -3.04 -0.88 -21.45
C PHE A 242 -2.36 -0.02 -22.51
N LEU A 243 -1.08 -0.25 -22.76
CA LEU A 243 -0.36 0.50 -23.81
C LEU A 243 -1.04 0.34 -25.18
N GLN A 244 -1.54 -0.87 -25.51
CA GLN A 244 -2.31 -1.10 -26.71
C GLN A 244 -3.64 -0.34 -26.72
N ARG A 245 -4.38 -0.37 -25.61
CA ARG A 245 -5.62 0.43 -25.48
C ARG A 245 -5.33 1.93 -25.52
N MET A 246 -4.29 2.37 -24.82
CA MET A 246 -3.84 3.75 -24.83
C MET A 246 -3.41 4.23 -26.22
N GLU A 247 -2.81 3.39 -27.06
CA GLU A 247 -2.49 3.72 -28.43
C GLU A 247 -3.74 3.98 -29.27
N GLN A 248 -4.81 3.28 -28.99
CA GLN A 248 -6.10 3.43 -29.67
C GLN A 248 -6.94 4.60 -29.13
N GLU A 249 -6.93 4.82 -27.82
CA GLU A 249 -7.85 5.74 -27.13
C GLU A 249 -7.23 7.10 -26.78
N MET A 250 -5.93 7.15 -26.52
CA MET A 250 -5.22 8.38 -26.20
C MET A 250 -4.31 8.80 -27.35
N PRO A 251 -4.70 9.78 -28.14
CA PRO A 251 -3.81 10.35 -29.16
C PRO A 251 -2.51 10.82 -28.50
N GLN A 252 -1.37 10.49 -29.12
CA GLN A 252 -0.08 10.96 -28.62
C GLN A 252 -0.06 12.48 -28.52
N GLY A 253 0.30 12.98 -27.34
CA GLY A 253 0.29 14.40 -27.05
C GLY A 253 -1.09 14.96 -26.68
N ALA A 254 -2.05 14.12 -26.34
CA ALA A 254 -3.29 14.59 -25.75
C ALA A 254 -3.02 15.27 -24.38
N VAL A 255 -3.84 16.25 -24.06
CA VAL A 255 -3.85 16.87 -22.74
C VAL A 255 -4.49 15.91 -21.74
N PHE A 256 -3.81 15.62 -20.65
CA PHE A 256 -4.37 14.82 -19.56
C PHE A 256 -5.25 15.70 -18.67
N LEU A 257 -6.52 15.31 -18.45
CA LEU A 257 -7.44 16.03 -17.57
C LEU A 257 -7.67 15.23 -16.30
N SER A 258 -7.09 15.72 -15.20
CA SER A 258 -7.30 15.20 -13.84
C SER A 258 -8.46 15.92 -13.17
N TYR A 259 -9.42 15.16 -12.61
CA TYR A 259 -10.63 15.72 -11.99
C TYR A 259 -11.18 14.79 -10.90
N SER A 260 -12.00 15.31 -9.99
CA SER A 260 -12.78 14.51 -9.05
C SER A 260 -14.02 13.90 -9.73
N ARG A 261 -14.47 12.73 -9.29
CA ARG A 261 -15.73 12.12 -9.75
C ARG A 261 -16.93 13.05 -9.57
N ASP A 262 -16.92 13.82 -8.50
CA ASP A 262 -17.98 14.76 -8.19
C ASP A 262 -18.06 15.90 -9.23
N ASP A 263 -16.97 16.15 -9.95
CA ASP A 263 -16.83 17.18 -10.98
C ASP A 263 -16.94 16.62 -12.41
N LEU A 264 -17.43 15.41 -12.59
CA LEU A 264 -17.51 14.75 -13.90
C LEU A 264 -18.19 15.60 -14.98
N ALA A 265 -19.30 16.25 -14.63
CA ALA A 265 -20.03 17.09 -15.57
C ALA A 265 -19.19 18.29 -16.04
N ALA A 266 -18.52 18.96 -15.12
CA ALA A 266 -17.62 20.08 -15.43
C ALA A 266 -16.41 19.63 -16.25
N ALA A 267 -15.82 18.48 -15.92
CA ALA A 267 -14.71 17.89 -16.68
C ALA A 267 -15.11 17.52 -18.11
N GLN A 268 -16.32 17.00 -18.31
CA GLN A 268 -16.86 16.68 -19.62
C GLN A 268 -17.10 17.94 -20.47
N ASN A 269 -17.66 19.01 -19.91
CA ASN A 269 -17.86 20.28 -20.57
C ASN A 269 -16.53 20.90 -21.00
N LEU A 270 -15.54 20.91 -20.11
CA LEU A 270 -14.19 21.37 -20.42
C LEU A 270 -13.58 20.54 -21.57
N ALA A 271 -13.61 19.22 -21.46
CA ALA A 271 -13.07 18.34 -22.48
C ALA A 271 -13.76 18.52 -23.84
N MET A 272 -15.09 18.72 -23.87
CA MET A 272 -15.82 18.97 -25.09
C MET A 272 -15.43 20.31 -25.72
N SER A 273 -15.31 21.37 -24.91
CA SER A 273 -14.88 22.69 -25.38
C SER A 273 -13.47 22.66 -25.98
N LEU A 274 -12.54 21.95 -25.34
CA LEU A 274 -11.18 21.80 -25.86
C LEU A 274 -11.12 20.95 -27.11
N LYS A 275 -11.89 19.87 -27.21
CA LYS A 275 -12.00 19.04 -28.43
C LYS A 275 -12.55 19.83 -29.61
N THR A 276 -13.57 20.65 -29.37
CA THR A 276 -14.12 21.57 -30.39
C THR A 276 -13.06 22.56 -30.87
N ALA A 277 -12.14 22.94 -30.05
CA ALA A 277 -10.98 23.77 -30.40
C ALA A 277 -9.80 22.99 -31.04
N ASN A 278 -9.98 21.73 -31.43
CA ASN A 278 -8.94 20.83 -31.97
C ASN A 278 -7.78 20.55 -30.99
N ILE A 279 -8.04 20.62 -29.67
CA ILE A 279 -7.11 20.23 -28.63
C ILE A 279 -7.48 18.82 -28.18
N PRO A 280 -6.67 17.79 -28.45
CA PRO A 280 -6.94 16.44 -28.02
C PRO A 280 -6.86 16.35 -26.50
N VAL A 281 -7.95 15.91 -25.87
CA VAL A 281 -8.04 15.73 -24.42
C VAL A 281 -8.30 14.27 -24.13
N TRP A 282 -7.52 13.74 -23.21
CA TRP A 282 -7.78 12.45 -22.61
C TRP A 282 -8.25 12.64 -21.17
N MET A 283 -9.34 12.00 -20.85
CA MET A 283 -9.89 11.93 -19.48
C MET A 283 -10.28 10.47 -19.20
N ASP A 284 -9.93 10.00 -18.06
CA ASP A 284 -10.29 8.66 -17.65
C ASP A 284 -11.80 8.57 -17.37
N LYS A 285 -12.50 7.84 -18.25
CA LYS A 285 -13.93 7.58 -18.12
C LYS A 285 -14.23 6.32 -17.31
N GLU A 286 -13.27 5.40 -17.20
CA GLU A 286 -13.47 4.07 -16.62
C GLU A 286 -13.08 3.96 -15.15
N ARG A 287 -12.87 5.06 -14.46
CA ARG A 287 -12.62 5.08 -12.99
C ARG A 287 -13.65 4.29 -12.15
N LEU A 288 -14.52 3.53 -12.80
CA LEU A 288 -15.64 2.82 -12.20
C LEU A 288 -15.30 1.39 -11.73
N GLN A 289 -14.14 0.82 -12.09
CA GLN A 289 -13.78 -0.52 -11.67
C GLN A 289 -12.55 -0.51 -10.76
N VAL A 290 -12.70 -1.17 -9.62
CA VAL A 290 -11.71 -1.30 -8.55
C VAL A 290 -10.62 -2.26 -8.99
N GLY A 291 -9.36 -1.79 -9.12
CA GLY A 291 -8.20 -2.65 -9.33
C GLY A 291 -6.92 -1.83 -9.47
N ASP A 292 -5.85 -2.24 -8.80
CA ASP A 292 -4.56 -1.52 -8.76
C ASP A 292 -3.74 -1.57 -10.06
N SER A 293 -4.10 -2.42 -11.03
CA SER A 293 -3.48 -2.45 -12.37
C SER A 293 -3.61 -1.11 -13.11
N PHE A 294 -4.71 -0.43 -12.90
CA PHE A 294 -5.02 0.87 -13.47
C PHE A 294 -4.11 2.02 -13.00
N ARG A 295 -3.47 1.87 -11.86
CA ARG A 295 -2.56 2.87 -11.27
C ARG A 295 -1.27 3.04 -12.08
N ALA A 296 -0.63 1.95 -12.46
CA ALA A 296 0.59 1.97 -13.26
C ALA A 296 0.33 2.61 -14.64
N GLU A 297 -0.85 2.40 -15.14
CA GLU A 297 -1.36 2.89 -16.41
C GLU A 297 -1.49 4.42 -16.42
N LEU A 298 -2.15 4.98 -15.43
CA LEU A 298 -2.27 6.44 -15.28
C LEU A 298 -0.89 7.10 -15.11
N GLU A 299 -0.02 6.46 -14.34
CA GLU A 299 1.35 6.96 -14.14
C GLU A 299 2.12 7.04 -15.46
N ILE A 300 2.04 6.00 -16.30
CA ILE A 300 2.67 5.97 -17.64
C ILE A 300 2.07 7.05 -18.54
N ALA A 301 0.74 7.22 -18.54
CA ALA A 301 0.05 8.25 -19.30
C ALA A 301 0.56 9.66 -18.95
N ILE A 302 0.63 9.95 -17.66
CA ILE A 302 1.07 11.26 -17.17
C ILE A 302 2.55 11.47 -17.42
N ARG A 303 3.40 10.46 -17.16
CA ARG A 303 4.86 10.61 -17.26
C ARG A 303 5.40 10.64 -18.66
N SER A 304 4.76 9.95 -19.62
CA SER A 304 5.38 9.73 -20.93
C SER A 304 4.54 10.15 -22.15
N ARG A 305 3.21 10.15 -22.07
CA ARG A 305 2.36 10.30 -23.24
C ARG A 305 1.66 11.65 -23.40
N CYS A 306 1.19 12.26 -22.31
CA CYS A 306 0.49 13.54 -22.39
C CYS A 306 1.42 14.71 -22.73
N SER A 307 0.89 15.71 -23.42
CA SER A 307 1.58 16.96 -23.71
C SER A 307 1.59 17.88 -22.49
N TYR A 308 0.42 18.07 -21.90
CA TYR A 308 0.17 18.90 -20.74
C TYR A 308 -0.73 18.15 -19.75
N PHE A 309 -0.65 18.54 -18.51
CA PHE A 309 -1.48 18.03 -17.42
C PHE A 309 -2.39 19.15 -16.92
N ILE A 310 -3.68 19.05 -17.13
CA ILE A 310 -4.69 19.94 -16.55
C ILE A 310 -5.19 19.34 -15.24
N ALA A 311 -5.02 20.08 -14.14
CA ALA A 311 -5.64 19.77 -12.86
C ALA A 311 -6.92 20.61 -12.72
N LEU A 312 -8.07 19.96 -12.74
CA LEU A 312 -9.33 20.61 -12.42
C LEU A 312 -9.46 20.65 -10.89
N ILE A 313 -9.41 21.85 -10.33
CA ILE A 313 -9.39 22.09 -8.89
C ILE A 313 -10.78 22.54 -8.45
N SER A 314 -11.33 21.86 -7.45
CA SER A 314 -12.64 22.06 -6.90
C SER A 314 -12.64 21.83 -5.39
N PRO A 315 -13.70 22.18 -4.65
CA PRO A 315 -13.83 21.79 -3.25
C PRO A 315 -13.73 20.28 -3.04
N ALA A 316 -14.18 19.48 -4.01
CA ALA A 316 -14.09 18.03 -3.96
C ALA A 316 -12.64 17.55 -4.07
N THR A 317 -11.83 18.10 -5.01
CA THR A 317 -10.42 17.71 -5.16
C THR A 317 -9.54 18.14 -4.00
N GLU A 318 -9.95 19.15 -3.23
CA GLU A 318 -9.22 19.65 -2.06
C GLU A 318 -9.67 18.97 -0.75
N SER A 319 -10.52 17.95 -0.82
CA SER A 319 -10.89 17.13 0.33
C SER A 319 -9.93 15.94 0.49
N ASP A 320 -9.69 15.54 1.73
CA ASP A 320 -8.83 14.37 2.07
C ASP A 320 -9.33 13.03 1.50
N GLN A 321 -10.53 13.00 0.94
CA GLN A 321 -11.17 11.79 0.42
C GLN A 321 -10.74 11.44 -1.01
N HIS A 322 -10.22 12.39 -1.79
CA HIS A 322 -9.90 12.20 -3.22
C HIS A 322 -8.41 12.03 -3.53
N ARG A 323 -7.79 11.00 -2.98
CA ARG A 323 -6.36 10.70 -3.07
C ARG A 323 -5.82 10.41 -4.45
N TYR A 324 -6.65 9.91 -5.38
CA TYR A 324 -6.19 9.63 -6.74
C TYR A 324 -5.75 10.90 -7.45
N VAL A 325 -6.50 11.99 -7.31
CA VAL A 325 -6.15 13.30 -7.87
C VAL A 325 -4.81 13.81 -7.30
N HIS A 326 -4.57 13.62 -6.00
CA HIS A 326 -3.31 14.03 -5.36
C HIS A 326 -2.12 13.20 -5.85
N ARG A 327 -2.31 11.89 -6.11
CA ARG A 327 -1.27 11.05 -6.71
C ARG A 327 -0.97 11.43 -8.15
N GLU A 328 -1.98 11.72 -8.95
CA GLU A 328 -1.81 12.20 -10.32
C GLU A 328 -1.02 13.51 -10.34
N ARG A 329 -1.33 14.45 -9.45
CA ARG A 329 -0.55 15.68 -9.26
C ARG A 329 0.89 15.39 -8.82
N ALA A 330 1.13 14.42 -7.95
CA ALA A 330 2.46 14.01 -7.53
C ALA A 330 3.27 13.42 -8.70
N TRP A 331 2.66 12.61 -9.58
CA TRP A 331 3.32 12.12 -10.79
C TRP A 331 3.60 13.24 -11.79
N ALA A 332 2.68 14.20 -11.94
CA ALA A 332 2.89 15.39 -12.74
C ALA A 332 4.06 16.25 -12.20
N ALA A 333 4.19 16.32 -10.86
CA ALA A 333 5.29 17.04 -10.20
C ALA A 333 6.67 16.47 -10.54
N GLN A 334 6.78 15.15 -10.68
CA GLN A 334 8.05 14.49 -11.06
C GLN A 334 8.48 14.81 -12.51
N ARG A 335 7.55 15.26 -13.33
CA ARG A 335 7.80 15.69 -14.72
C ARG A 335 8.01 17.21 -14.83
N HIS A 336 7.80 17.94 -13.76
CA HIS A 336 7.98 19.37 -13.74
C HIS A 336 9.47 19.72 -13.90
N VAL A 337 9.78 20.53 -14.90
CA VAL A 337 11.11 21.09 -15.12
C VAL A 337 10.96 22.61 -15.09
N GLU A 338 11.81 23.27 -14.33
CA GLU A 338 11.81 24.74 -14.22
C GLU A 338 11.96 25.38 -15.60
N GLY A 339 11.08 26.34 -15.92
CA GLY A 339 11.01 26.99 -17.22
C GLY A 339 10.19 26.28 -18.30
N PHE A 340 9.65 25.08 -18.03
CA PHE A 340 8.77 24.36 -18.95
C PHE A 340 7.35 24.24 -18.39
N VAL A 341 6.38 24.81 -19.09
CA VAL A 341 4.96 24.70 -18.70
C VAL A 341 4.47 23.29 -19.01
N PHE A 342 4.18 22.52 -17.98
CA PHE A 342 3.58 21.18 -18.10
C PHE A 342 2.27 21.08 -17.32
N TYR A 343 2.22 21.66 -16.14
CA TYR A 343 1.08 21.63 -15.24
C TYR A 343 0.23 22.90 -15.40
N LEU A 344 -1.06 22.70 -15.60
CA LEU A 344 -2.04 23.76 -15.85
C LEU A 344 -3.20 23.66 -14.84
N PRO A 345 -3.13 24.39 -13.72
CA PRO A 345 -4.18 24.36 -12.71
C PRO A 345 -5.37 25.24 -13.15
N LEU A 346 -6.55 24.60 -13.27
CA LEU A 346 -7.81 25.27 -13.57
C LEU A 346 -8.74 25.17 -12.35
N ILE A 347 -9.11 26.31 -11.79
CA ILE A 347 -9.94 26.39 -10.58
C ILE A 347 -11.40 26.58 -10.99
N LEU A 348 -12.29 25.72 -10.54
CA LEU A 348 -13.75 25.93 -10.68
C LEU A 348 -14.19 27.09 -9.80
N GLU A 349 -14.98 27.99 -10.36
CA GLU A 349 -15.53 29.13 -9.64
C GLU A 349 -16.23 28.73 -8.33
N GLY A 350 -15.90 29.43 -7.24
CA GLY A 350 -16.38 29.11 -5.90
C GLY A 350 -15.50 28.14 -5.10
N THR A 351 -14.36 27.71 -5.66
CA THR A 351 -13.38 26.89 -4.95
C THR A 351 -12.48 27.76 -4.07
N PRO A 352 -12.26 27.40 -2.80
CA PRO A 352 -11.28 28.06 -1.96
C PRO A 352 -9.86 27.85 -2.50
N GLU A 353 -8.91 28.63 -2.03
CA GLU A 353 -7.51 28.53 -2.47
C GLU A 353 -6.97 27.10 -2.23
N PRO A 354 -6.36 26.48 -3.26
CA PRO A 354 -5.87 25.10 -3.16
C PRO A 354 -4.78 24.97 -2.10
N ARG A 355 -4.90 23.95 -1.24
CA ARG A 355 -3.97 23.66 -0.14
C ARG A 355 -3.20 22.35 -0.34
N LEU A 356 -3.67 21.49 -1.23
CA LEU A 356 -3.16 20.13 -1.41
C LEU A 356 -2.39 19.94 -2.71
N GLU A 357 -1.79 21.02 -3.24
CA GLU A 357 -0.88 20.94 -4.39
C GLU A 357 0.56 20.64 -3.98
N PRO A 358 1.33 19.89 -4.79
CA PRO A 358 2.77 19.75 -4.61
C PRO A 358 3.48 21.12 -4.57
N GLN A 359 4.46 21.27 -3.69
CA GLN A 359 5.18 22.53 -3.49
C GLN A 359 5.85 23.07 -4.76
N CYS A 360 6.28 22.21 -5.69
CA CYS A 360 6.86 22.62 -6.97
C CYS A 360 5.89 23.40 -7.87
N PHE A 361 4.59 23.38 -7.57
CA PHE A 361 3.55 24.11 -8.30
C PHE A 361 3.13 25.42 -7.62
N ALA A 362 3.71 25.77 -6.47
CA ALA A 362 3.31 26.92 -5.66
C ALA A 362 3.42 28.29 -6.37
N GLY A 363 4.20 28.42 -7.42
CA GLY A 363 4.37 29.67 -8.20
C GLY A 363 3.68 29.67 -9.57
N ILE A 364 2.93 28.61 -9.90
CA ILE A 364 2.31 28.49 -11.22
C ILE A 364 1.03 29.32 -11.27
N HIS A 365 0.87 30.08 -12.36
CA HIS A 365 -0.34 30.83 -12.62
C HIS A 365 -1.56 29.92 -12.71
N ARG A 366 -2.61 30.26 -11.97
CA ARG A 366 -3.88 29.54 -11.89
C ARG A 366 -4.95 30.31 -12.65
N GLU A 367 -5.73 29.62 -13.47
CA GLU A 367 -6.85 30.22 -14.19
C GLU A 367 -8.16 29.76 -13.58
N THR A 368 -9.11 30.69 -13.42
CA THR A 368 -10.45 30.36 -12.93
C THR A 368 -11.39 30.17 -14.11
N ILE A 369 -12.15 29.08 -14.12
CA ILE A 369 -13.17 28.79 -15.12
C ILE A 369 -14.55 28.68 -14.46
N ALA A 370 -15.59 28.78 -15.27
CA ALA A 370 -16.95 28.72 -14.79
C ALA A 370 -17.22 27.41 -14.00
N LYS A 371 -18.12 27.44 -13.04
CA LYS A 371 -18.46 26.30 -12.19
C LYS A 371 -18.90 25.06 -12.95
N ASP A 372 -19.50 25.23 -14.13
CA ASP A 372 -19.91 24.15 -15.03
C ASP A 372 -18.75 23.58 -15.88
N GLY A 373 -17.55 24.09 -15.72
CA GLY A 373 -16.36 23.68 -16.46
C GLY A 373 -16.19 24.37 -17.80
N THR A 374 -17.02 25.33 -18.18
CA THR A 374 -16.89 26.06 -19.46
C THR A 374 -15.67 26.98 -19.41
N PRO A 375 -14.66 26.81 -20.29
CA PRO A 375 -13.50 27.68 -20.35
C PRO A 375 -13.82 28.99 -21.05
N ASN A 376 -13.12 30.08 -20.68
CA ASN A 376 -13.19 31.31 -21.44
C ASN A 376 -12.38 31.22 -22.76
N THR A 377 -12.66 32.10 -23.70
CA THR A 377 -12.01 32.09 -25.02
C THR A 377 -10.48 32.32 -24.93
N ALA A 378 -10.03 33.13 -23.98
CA ALA A 378 -8.61 33.43 -23.80
C ALA A 378 -7.84 32.17 -23.37
N LEU A 379 -8.38 31.37 -22.45
CA LEU A 379 -7.78 30.11 -22.02
C LEU A 379 -7.69 29.12 -23.17
N VAL A 380 -8.75 28.96 -23.95
CA VAL A 380 -8.75 28.05 -25.11
C VAL A 380 -7.66 28.44 -26.12
N GLU A 381 -7.52 29.74 -26.39
CA GLU A 381 -6.47 30.24 -27.30
C GLU A 381 -5.06 30.05 -26.72
N GLN A 382 -4.87 30.25 -25.43
CA GLN A 382 -3.61 29.97 -24.74
C GLN A 382 -3.23 28.49 -24.85
N LEU A 383 -4.18 27.58 -24.60
CA LEU A 383 -3.96 26.13 -24.71
C LEU A 383 -3.64 25.74 -26.15
N ARG A 384 -4.28 26.34 -27.15
CA ARG A 384 -3.98 26.10 -28.56
C ARG A 384 -2.53 26.46 -28.90
N ARG A 385 -2.05 27.65 -28.48
CA ARG A 385 -0.66 28.06 -28.67
C ARG A 385 0.34 27.14 -27.95
N LEU A 386 0.01 26.66 -26.76
CA LEU A 386 0.82 25.69 -26.06
C LEU A 386 0.91 24.37 -26.84
N MET A 387 -0.18 23.87 -27.39
CA MET A 387 -0.22 22.66 -28.21
C MET A 387 0.58 22.81 -29.52
N GLU A 388 0.54 23.96 -30.18
CA GLU A 388 1.35 24.26 -31.35
C GLU A 388 2.84 24.21 -31.02
N ARG A 389 3.28 24.90 -29.96
CA ARG A 389 4.66 24.83 -29.46
C ARG A 389 5.11 23.41 -29.16
N TRP A 390 4.26 22.61 -28.51
CA TRP A 390 4.58 21.22 -28.21
C TRP A 390 4.77 20.37 -29.48
N ARG A 391 3.96 20.59 -30.51
CA ARG A 391 4.09 19.92 -31.82
C ARG A 391 5.38 20.32 -32.53
N ASP A 392 5.73 21.61 -32.52
CA ASP A 392 6.93 22.15 -33.14
C ASP A 392 8.22 21.62 -32.49
N THR A 393 8.22 21.44 -31.18
CA THR A 393 9.38 20.88 -30.46
C THR A 393 9.62 19.40 -30.73
N ARG A 394 8.62 18.66 -31.22
CA ARG A 394 8.70 17.23 -31.52
C ARG A 394 8.65 16.91 -33.02
N ALA A 395 8.37 17.88 -33.86
CA ALA A 395 8.51 17.68 -35.30
C ALA A 395 9.97 17.27 -35.59
N PRO A 396 10.23 16.17 -36.36
CA PRO A 396 11.59 15.89 -36.76
C PRO A 396 12.07 17.11 -37.54
N ARG A 397 13.18 17.71 -37.12
CA ARG A 397 13.85 18.76 -37.88
C ARG A 397 14.23 18.17 -39.21
N ALA A 398 13.38 18.39 -40.24
CA ALA A 398 13.69 18.11 -41.60
C ALA A 398 14.88 18.99 -42.00
N GLY A 399 16.04 18.37 -42.14
CA GLY A 399 17.20 19.04 -42.71
C GLY A 399 18.36 19.24 -41.72
N GLN A 400 19.03 18.17 -41.34
CA GLN A 400 20.50 18.10 -41.20
C GLN A 400 20.92 16.64 -41.48
N GLY A 401 20.66 16.17 -42.68
CA GLY A 401 21.44 15.12 -43.30
C GLY A 401 22.59 15.78 -44.03
N GLY A 402 23.79 15.64 -43.50
CA GLY A 402 24.98 16.16 -44.11
C GLY A 402 26.21 15.91 -43.24
N TRP A 403 26.97 14.83 -43.63
CA TRP A 403 28.42 14.66 -43.42
C TRP A 403 28.95 14.50 -42.01
N LEU A 404 29.41 13.41 -41.50
CA LEU A 404 30.49 12.46 -41.85
C LEU A 404 30.33 11.20 -41.00
#